data_e47efeb2ee4106fea1f41b15736789b8
#
_entry.id   e47efeb2ee4106fea1f41b15736789b8
#
_cell.length_a   1.000
_cell.length_b   1.000
_cell.length_c   1.000
_cell.angle_alpha   90.00
_cell.angle_beta   90.00
_cell.angle_gamma   90.00
#
_symmetry.space_group_name_H-M   'P 1'
#
loop_
_entity.id
_entity.type
_entity.pdbx_description
1 polymer ?
#
loop_
_entity_poly.entity_id
_entity_poly.type
_entity_poly.pdbx_seq_one_letter_code
_entity_poly.pdbx_strand_id
1 'polypeptide(L)'
;MTITIGTTPTIIFNNFQIVKVGEIKEAVLTIKQGGMYSRSVLIKRDLSTAEVTDSEIAWTLTQEETLGLDPKAQASVCMHFLTTTGLRGTSKSVNCYIEDNPLKEVMS
;
A
#
# COMPACT_ATOMS: atom_id res chain seq x y z
N MET A 1 -7.79 8.65 3.22
CA MET A 1 -7.12 7.56 3.95
C MET A 1 -6.17 8.13 4.97
N THR A 2 -6.11 7.55 6.14
CA THR A 2 -5.20 7.97 7.21
C THR A 2 -4.51 6.74 7.78
N ILE A 3 -3.21 6.82 7.98
CA ILE A 3 -2.42 5.78 8.64
C ILE A 3 -1.78 6.38 9.88
N THR A 4 -2.01 5.76 11.04
CA THR A 4 -1.32 6.13 12.28
C THR A 4 -0.05 5.29 12.40
N ILE A 5 1.08 5.92 12.65
CA ILE A 5 2.36 5.22 12.79
C ILE A 5 2.31 4.21 13.95
N GLY A 6 2.98 3.08 13.78
CA GLY A 6 3.00 2.01 14.79
C GLY A 6 1.74 1.16 14.85
N THR A 7 0.80 1.33 13.91
CA THR A 7 -0.41 0.50 13.81
C THR A 7 -0.29 -0.49 12.66
N THR A 8 -1.28 -1.37 12.53
CA THR A 8 -1.30 -2.42 11.51
C THR A 8 -2.53 -2.27 10.60
N PRO A 9 -2.60 -1.20 9.79
CA PRO A 9 -3.76 -0.96 8.93
C PRO A 9 -3.80 -1.95 7.79
N THR A 10 -5.01 -2.24 7.31
CA THR A 10 -5.24 -3.05 6.11
C THR A 10 -5.60 -2.13 4.95
N ILE A 11 -4.85 -2.23 3.86
CA ILE A 11 -5.10 -1.47 2.64
C ILE A 11 -5.76 -2.40 1.63
N ILE A 12 -6.97 -2.05 1.20
CA ILE A 12 -7.80 -2.88 0.34
C ILE A 12 -7.98 -2.21 -1.01
N PHE A 13 -7.68 -2.96 -2.07
CA PHE A 13 -7.97 -2.56 -3.45
C PHE A 13 -9.15 -3.39 -3.96
N ASN A 14 -10.20 -2.71 -4.38
CA ASN A 14 -11.40 -3.31 -4.95
C ASN A 14 -11.86 -2.50 -6.17
N ASN A 15 -13.04 -2.80 -6.71
CA ASN A 15 -13.60 -2.09 -7.87
C ASN A 15 -12.72 -2.18 -9.12
N PHE A 16 -12.22 -3.38 -9.42
CA PHE A 16 -11.46 -3.62 -10.64
C PHE A 16 -12.40 -3.55 -11.83
N GLN A 17 -12.37 -2.43 -12.56
CA GLN A 17 -13.28 -2.19 -13.68
C GLN A 17 -12.80 -2.80 -15.00
N ILE A 18 -11.49 -2.88 -15.18
CA ILE A 18 -10.88 -3.30 -16.44
C ILE A 18 -10.37 -4.73 -16.36
N VAL A 19 -9.92 -5.16 -15.18
CA VAL A 19 -9.27 -6.44 -14.97
C VAL A 19 -9.93 -7.14 -13.78
N LYS A 20 -10.22 -8.43 -13.92
CA LYS A 20 -10.69 -9.25 -12.80
C LYS A 20 -9.51 -9.67 -11.94
N VAL A 21 -9.73 -9.80 -10.63
CA VAL A 21 -8.68 -10.22 -9.68
C VAL A 21 -8.02 -11.53 -10.11
N GLY A 22 -8.81 -12.50 -10.61
CA GLY A 22 -8.28 -13.78 -11.07
C GLY A 22 -7.37 -13.70 -12.29
N GLU A 23 -7.35 -12.57 -13.00
CA GLU A 23 -6.48 -12.33 -14.14
C GLU A 23 -5.16 -11.67 -13.74
N ILE A 24 -4.99 -11.30 -12.47
CA ILE A 24 -3.79 -10.64 -11.98
C ILE A 24 -2.74 -11.70 -11.64
N LYS A 25 -1.62 -11.66 -12.33
CA LYS A 25 -0.48 -12.55 -12.12
C LYS A 25 0.44 -12.03 -11.02
N GLU A 26 0.71 -10.73 -11.04
CA GLU A 26 1.57 -10.06 -10.06
C GLU A 26 0.92 -8.74 -9.64
N ALA A 27 1.08 -8.40 -8.37
CA ALA A 27 0.66 -7.10 -7.85
C ALA A 27 1.66 -6.63 -6.82
N VAL A 28 1.93 -5.32 -6.82
CA VAL A 28 2.87 -4.69 -5.89
C VAL A 28 2.22 -3.45 -5.30
N LEU A 29 2.12 -3.43 -3.98
CA LEU A 29 1.74 -2.24 -3.23
C LEU A 29 2.97 -1.37 -3.02
N THR A 30 2.85 -0.07 -3.31
CA THR A 30 3.89 0.91 -2.98
C THR A 30 3.30 2.02 -2.16
N ILE A 31 4.02 2.43 -1.12
CA ILE A 31 3.71 3.62 -0.33
C ILE A 31 4.95 4.50 -0.35
N LYS A 32 4.78 5.72 -0.84
CA LYS A 32 5.85 6.69 -1.01
C LYS A 32 5.59 7.91 -0.16
N GLN A 33 6.66 8.45 0.39
CA GLN A 33 6.66 9.78 1.01
C GLN A 33 7.81 10.58 0.43
N GLY A 34 7.70 11.89 0.48
CA GLY A 34 8.74 12.79 0.07
C GLY A 34 8.23 13.84 -0.89
N GLY A 35 9.00 14.91 -1.03
CA GLY A 35 8.70 16.00 -1.94
C GLY A 35 9.10 15.67 -3.38
N MET A 36 9.04 16.70 -4.20
CA MET A 36 9.29 16.62 -5.64
C MET A 36 10.65 16.02 -6.00
N TYR A 37 11.63 16.14 -5.12
CA TYR A 37 13.01 15.72 -5.36
C TYR A 37 13.40 14.42 -4.66
N SER A 38 12.55 13.91 -3.77
CA SER A 38 12.81 12.69 -3.03
C SER A 38 11.64 11.71 -3.21
N ARG A 39 11.79 10.80 -4.15
CA ARG A 39 10.78 9.79 -4.47
C ARG A 39 11.20 8.44 -3.90
N SER A 40 11.32 8.35 -2.60
CA SER A 40 11.65 7.10 -1.95
C SER A 40 10.40 6.24 -1.79
N VAL A 41 10.45 5.00 -2.25
CA VAL A 41 9.46 3.99 -1.91
C VAL A 41 9.80 3.50 -0.51
N LEU A 42 8.96 3.82 0.47
CA LEU A 42 9.18 3.45 1.86
C LEU A 42 8.64 2.06 2.18
N ILE A 43 7.50 1.70 1.57
CA ILE A 43 6.88 0.39 1.77
C ILE A 43 6.61 -0.21 0.41
N LYS A 44 7.04 -1.46 0.24
CA LYS A 44 6.80 -2.23 -0.97
C LYS A 44 6.41 -3.65 -0.58
N ARG A 45 5.25 -4.08 -1.04
CA ARG A 45 4.72 -5.41 -0.75
C ARG A 45 4.27 -6.06 -2.04
N ASP A 46 4.56 -7.33 -2.20
CA ASP A 46 4.14 -8.09 -3.37
C ASP A 46 2.89 -8.94 -3.09
N LEU A 47 2.39 -9.62 -4.11
CA LEU A 47 1.17 -10.40 -4.01
C LEU A 47 1.29 -11.57 -3.03
N SER A 48 2.49 -12.08 -2.77
CA SER A 48 2.71 -13.22 -1.88
C SER A 48 2.34 -12.91 -0.43
N THR A 49 2.33 -11.64 -0.04
CA THR A 49 1.99 -11.18 1.31
C THR A 49 0.58 -10.58 1.40
N ALA A 50 -0.19 -10.64 0.31
CA ALA A 50 -1.54 -10.10 0.26
C ALA A 50 -2.59 -11.17 0.55
N GLU A 51 -3.74 -10.73 1.04
CA GLU A 51 -4.95 -11.55 1.06
C GLU A 51 -5.73 -11.27 -0.21
N VAL A 52 -6.00 -12.32 -0.98
CA VAL A 52 -6.65 -12.21 -2.27
C VAL A 52 -8.00 -12.92 -2.21
N THR A 53 -9.05 -12.22 -2.58
CA THR A 53 -10.39 -12.77 -2.76
C THR A 53 -10.82 -12.60 -4.22
N ASP A 54 -12.02 -13.03 -4.56
CA ASP A 54 -12.52 -12.88 -5.93
C ASP A 54 -12.67 -11.43 -6.39
N SER A 55 -12.77 -10.49 -5.44
CA SER A 55 -13.06 -9.08 -5.73
C SER A 55 -12.07 -8.10 -5.11
N GLU A 56 -11.15 -8.56 -4.27
CA GLU A 56 -10.27 -7.68 -3.51
C GLU A 56 -8.85 -8.22 -3.41
N ILE A 57 -7.90 -7.30 -3.34
CA ILE A 57 -6.52 -7.58 -2.93
C ILE A 57 -6.22 -6.66 -1.74
N ALA A 58 -5.80 -7.25 -0.62
CA ALA A 58 -5.59 -6.52 0.62
C ALA A 58 -4.20 -6.81 1.21
N TRP A 59 -3.55 -5.76 1.71
CA TRP A 59 -2.30 -5.87 2.44
C TRP A 59 -2.47 -5.29 3.83
N THR A 60 -2.08 -6.07 4.85
CA THR A 60 -1.99 -5.58 6.23
C THR A 60 -0.56 -5.20 6.51
N LEU A 61 -0.34 -3.94 6.85
CA LEU A 61 0.99 -3.42 7.15
C LEU A 61 1.42 -3.82 8.55
N THR A 62 2.73 -3.94 8.76
CA THR A 62 3.28 -4.25 10.07
C THR A 62 3.50 -2.96 10.87
N GLN A 63 3.68 -3.11 12.20
CA GLN A 63 4.01 -1.97 13.06
C GLN A 63 5.32 -1.33 12.64
N GLU A 64 6.33 -2.14 12.32
CA GLU A 64 7.65 -1.65 11.88
C GLU A 64 7.53 -0.85 10.59
N GLU A 65 6.71 -1.31 9.63
CA GLU A 65 6.53 -0.59 8.37
C GLU A 65 5.93 0.80 8.60
N THR A 66 4.89 0.89 9.42
CA THR A 66 4.23 2.18 9.69
C THR A 66 5.05 3.10 10.58
N LEU A 67 5.86 2.54 11.50
CA LEU A 67 6.78 3.34 12.31
C LEU A 67 7.84 4.06 11.47
N GLY A 68 8.17 3.53 10.29
CA GLY A 68 9.10 4.16 9.37
C GLY A 68 8.53 5.34 8.58
N LEU A 69 7.22 5.60 8.69
CA LEU A 69 6.58 6.71 7.99
C LEU A 69 6.79 8.03 8.75
N ASP A 70 6.93 9.12 7.98
CA ASP A 70 7.09 10.46 8.56
C ASP A 70 5.72 11.10 8.78
N PRO A 71 5.33 11.41 10.02
CA PRO A 71 4.02 12.02 10.29
C PRO A 71 3.90 13.47 9.79
N LYS A 72 4.99 14.07 9.33
CA LYS A 72 5.00 15.44 8.81
C LYS A 72 4.76 15.51 7.31
N ALA A 73 4.70 14.38 6.63
CA ALA A 73 4.57 14.33 5.18
C ALA A 73 3.38 13.46 4.77
N GLN A 74 2.70 13.86 3.70
CA GLN A 74 1.68 13.01 3.10
C GLN A 74 2.35 11.83 2.38
N ALA A 75 1.67 10.69 2.36
CA ALA A 75 2.09 9.53 1.60
C ALA A 75 1.18 9.35 0.39
N SER A 76 1.71 8.67 -0.61
CA SER A 76 0.96 8.26 -1.79
C SER A 76 0.94 6.74 -1.85
N VAL A 77 -0.26 6.17 -1.95
CA VAL A 77 -0.50 4.74 -1.98
C VAL A 77 -0.93 4.34 -3.38
N CYS A 78 -0.27 3.33 -3.94
CA CYS A 78 -0.55 2.87 -5.30
C CYS A 78 -0.33 1.36 -5.40
N MET A 79 -1.13 0.70 -6.23
CA MET A 79 -0.93 -0.71 -6.58
C MET A 79 -0.54 -0.81 -8.05
N HIS A 80 0.54 -1.54 -8.32
CA HIS A 80 0.97 -1.90 -9.67
C HIS A 80 0.61 -3.36 -9.93
N PHE A 81 0.17 -3.68 -11.14
CA PHE A 81 -0.22 -5.06 -11.44
C PHE A 81 0.20 -5.49 -12.85
N LEU A 82 0.37 -6.79 -13.00
CA LEU A 82 0.62 -7.48 -14.26
C LEU A 82 -0.43 -8.58 -14.40
N THR A 83 -1.11 -8.63 -15.54
CA THR A 83 -2.10 -9.67 -15.82
C THR A 83 -1.46 -10.91 -16.45
N THR A 84 -2.22 -12.02 -16.45
CA THR A 84 -1.80 -13.26 -17.11
C THR A 84 -1.66 -13.11 -18.63
N THR A 85 -2.30 -12.11 -19.21
CA THR A 85 -2.19 -11.80 -20.64
C THR A 85 -1.07 -10.82 -20.97
N GLY A 86 -0.29 -10.39 -19.96
CA GLY A 86 0.83 -9.48 -20.14
C GLY A 86 0.49 -8.00 -20.07
N LEU A 87 -0.75 -7.62 -19.71
CA LEU A 87 -1.11 -6.23 -19.52
C LEU A 87 -0.57 -5.72 -18.18
N ARG A 88 0.06 -4.56 -18.24
CA ARG A 88 0.63 -3.89 -17.08
C ARG A 88 -0.16 -2.61 -16.79
N GLY A 89 -0.49 -2.41 -15.52
CA GLY A 89 -1.23 -1.22 -15.13
C GLY A 89 -0.97 -0.82 -13.69
N THR A 90 -1.58 0.28 -13.30
CA THR A 90 -1.51 0.80 -11.95
C THR A 90 -2.89 1.24 -11.49
N SER A 91 -3.15 1.14 -10.19
CA SER A 91 -4.30 1.79 -9.59
C SER A 91 -4.07 3.30 -9.58
N LYS A 92 -5.13 4.06 -9.39
CA LYS A 92 -5.03 5.49 -9.14
C LYS A 92 -4.31 5.71 -7.81
N SER A 93 -3.34 6.63 -7.79
CA SER A 93 -2.67 6.99 -6.55
C SER A 93 -3.63 7.68 -5.59
N VAL A 94 -3.61 7.26 -4.34
CA VAL A 94 -4.44 7.84 -3.28
C VAL A 94 -3.53 8.52 -2.27
N ASN A 95 -3.83 9.77 -1.94
CA ASN A 95 -3.11 10.49 -0.90
C ASN A 95 -3.52 9.96 0.47
N CYS A 96 -2.53 9.78 1.32
CA CYS A 96 -2.71 9.26 2.67
C CYS A 96 -2.10 10.23 3.67
N TYR A 97 -2.88 10.59 4.70
CA TYR A 97 -2.38 11.36 5.82
C TYR A 97 -1.72 10.42 6.81
N ILE A 98 -0.56 10.81 7.32
CA ILE A 98 0.17 10.04 8.31
C ILE A 98 0.02 10.73 9.65
N GLU A 99 -0.65 10.05 10.60
CA GLU A 99 -0.83 10.56 11.96
C GLU A 99 0.29 10.11 12.87
N ASP A 100 0.75 11.02 13.72
CA ASP A 100 1.69 10.70 14.78
C ASP A 100 1.03 9.83 15.85
N ASN A 101 1.84 9.07 16.55
CA ASN A 101 1.40 8.20 17.64
C ASN A 101 2.32 8.47 18.84
N PRO A 102 1.78 8.82 20.02
CA PRO A 102 2.62 9.02 21.21
C PRO A 102 3.37 7.76 21.61
N LEU A 103 2.82 6.59 21.34
CA LEU A 103 3.52 5.32 21.55
C LEU A 103 4.24 4.91 20.27
N LYS A 104 5.57 5.05 20.27
CA LYS A 104 6.43 4.75 19.11
C LYS A 104 7.20 3.44 19.29
N GLU A 105 6.64 2.53 20.06
CA GLU A 105 7.20 1.22 20.32
C GLU A 105 6.41 0.14 19.61
N VAL A 106 7.08 -0.94 19.22
CA VAL A 106 6.40 -2.13 18.75
C VAL A 106 5.76 -2.83 19.94
N MET A 107 4.47 -3.05 19.85
CA MET A 107 3.73 -3.81 20.85
C MET A 107 3.81 -5.30 20.52
N SER A 108 4.13 -6.08 21.50
CA SER A 108 4.21 -7.54 21.38
C SER A 108 3.04 -8.25 22.06
#